data_66718b5e14baa554045bb928dc6d15fc
#
_entry.id   66718b5e14baa554045bb928dc6d15fc
#
_cell.length_a   1.000
_cell.length_b   1.000
_cell.length_c   1.000
_cell.angle_alpha   90.00
_cell.angle_beta   90.00
_cell.angle_gamma   90.00
#
_symmetry.space_group_name_H-M   'P 1'
#
loop_
_entity.id
_entity.type
_entity.pdbx_description
1 polymer ?
#
loop_
_entity_poly.entity_id
_entity_poly.type
_entity_poly.pdbx_seq_one_letter_code
_entity_poly.pdbx_strand_id
1 'polypeptide(L)'
;MKAPHLALFALLAAACLPDAQAADGPVNTRLERVLAETPLIDGHNDLPWMIRERFKGDLGQIDFASDTSHIPPPPDGVALMTDLPRLRAGKVGAQFWSVWVPVDLKGLEAVQTTLEQIDIVKRLVTRYPADLEMAYSASDIRRIHKAHKVASLIGIEGGHQINDSLAVLRQMYDLGARYMTLTHTRNTAWADSATDAPTHHGLTPFGVDVVHEMNRLGMLVDLSHVSPETMKAALAASEAPVIYSHSSARALVDHPRDVPDDVLRLVAQNGGGAGALQCAAVRRPLHRPARPRQGGVGGLGARAP
;
A
#
# COMPACT_ATOMS: atom_id res chain seq x y z
N MET A 1 58.79 12.88 62.21
CA MET A 1 57.38 12.50 62.44
C MET A 1 56.62 12.77 61.17
N LYS A 2 56.30 11.69 60.40
CA LYS A 2 55.62 11.79 59.08
C LYS A 2 54.20 11.25 59.28
N ALA A 3 53.20 12.07 58.92
CA ALA A 3 51.77 11.65 58.91
C ALA A 3 51.46 10.93 57.61
N PRO A 4 50.61 9.87 57.65
CA PRO A 4 50.17 9.17 56.43
C PRO A 4 48.92 9.80 55.83
N HIS A 5 48.95 9.98 54.48
CA HIS A 5 47.81 10.40 53.68
C HIS A 5 46.82 9.22 53.53
N LEU A 6 45.58 9.43 53.98
CA LEU A 6 44.45 8.54 53.72
C LEU A 6 43.90 8.86 52.33
N ALA A 7 44.00 7.94 51.38
CA ALA A 7 43.36 8.03 50.08
C ALA A 7 41.94 7.47 50.17
N LEU A 8 40.92 8.32 49.98
CA LEU A 8 39.51 7.96 49.93
C LEU A 8 39.17 7.46 48.53
N PHE A 9 39.00 6.15 48.39
CA PHE A 9 38.46 5.55 47.14
C PHE A 9 36.90 5.71 47.15
N ALA A 10 36.40 6.60 46.30
CA ALA A 10 34.98 6.68 46.02
C ALA A 10 34.62 5.57 45.02
N LEU A 11 33.89 4.53 45.46
CA LEU A 11 33.25 3.55 44.58
C LEU A 11 32.03 4.23 43.92
N LEU A 12 32.12 4.51 42.62
CA LEU A 12 30.95 4.80 41.79
C LEU A 12 30.23 3.46 41.54
N ALA A 13 29.13 3.23 42.26
CA ALA A 13 28.18 2.21 41.90
C ALA A 13 27.38 2.70 40.66
N ALA A 14 27.70 2.14 39.50
CA ALA A 14 26.86 2.29 38.31
C ALA A 14 25.53 1.58 38.57
N ALA A 15 24.52 2.35 38.91
CA ALA A 15 23.16 1.86 38.95
C ALA A 15 22.75 1.53 37.51
N CYS A 16 22.72 0.25 37.14
CA CYS A 16 21.99 -0.22 35.97
C CYS A 16 20.51 0.12 36.21
N LEU A 17 20.03 1.15 35.54
CA LEU A 17 18.61 1.39 35.43
C LEU A 17 18.03 0.20 34.64
N PRO A 18 17.01 -0.50 35.16
CA PRO A 18 16.34 -1.51 34.37
C PRO A 18 15.73 -0.79 33.14
N ASP A 19 15.91 -1.41 31.96
CA ASP A 19 15.18 -1.03 30.78
C ASP A 19 13.70 -0.86 31.15
N ALA A 20 13.18 0.32 30.89
CA ALA A 20 11.75 0.59 31.05
C ALA A 20 11.00 -0.24 30.02
N GLN A 21 10.77 -1.52 30.30
CA GLN A 21 9.73 -2.29 29.68
C GLN A 21 8.44 -1.51 29.94
N ALA A 22 7.85 -0.97 28.86
CA ALA A 22 6.55 -0.33 28.94
C ALA A 22 5.60 -1.33 29.60
N ALA A 23 5.16 -1.00 30.81
CA ALA A 23 4.23 -1.82 31.55
C ALA A 23 3.00 -2.05 30.67
N ASP A 24 2.57 -3.31 30.50
CA ASP A 24 1.36 -3.70 29.80
C ASP A 24 0.14 -3.02 30.47
N GLY A 25 -0.16 -1.79 30.04
CA GLY A 25 -1.30 -1.03 30.53
C GLY A 25 -2.62 -1.60 29.99
N PRO A 26 -3.77 -1.25 30.62
CA PRO A 26 -5.09 -1.74 30.20
C PRO A 26 -5.40 -1.50 28.70
N VAL A 27 -4.74 -0.51 28.07
CA VAL A 27 -4.86 -0.22 26.63
C VAL A 27 -4.22 -1.33 25.78
N ASN A 28 -3.01 -1.79 26.16
CA ASN A 28 -2.31 -2.84 25.41
C ASN A 28 -3.08 -4.17 25.49
N THR A 29 -3.59 -4.53 26.64
CA THR A 29 -4.41 -5.76 26.82
C THR A 29 -5.69 -5.71 25.99
N ARG A 30 -6.34 -4.53 25.86
CA ARG A 30 -7.52 -4.36 25.02
C ARG A 30 -7.17 -4.47 23.53
N LEU A 31 -6.08 -3.84 23.11
CA LEU A 31 -5.58 -3.90 21.72
C LEU A 31 -5.27 -5.35 21.32
N GLU A 32 -4.52 -6.07 22.16
CA GLU A 32 -4.17 -7.48 21.94
C GLU A 32 -5.42 -8.35 21.74
N ARG A 33 -6.44 -8.18 22.60
CA ARG A 33 -7.70 -8.90 22.47
C ARG A 33 -8.42 -8.57 21.17
N VAL A 34 -8.53 -7.28 20.80
CA VAL A 34 -9.20 -6.86 19.56
C VAL A 34 -8.50 -7.46 18.34
N LEU A 35 -7.17 -7.41 18.29
CA LEU A 35 -6.40 -7.95 17.16
C LEU A 35 -6.41 -9.49 17.11
N ALA A 36 -6.61 -10.16 18.24
CA ALA A 36 -6.80 -11.61 18.28
C ALA A 36 -8.17 -12.05 17.77
N GLU A 37 -9.22 -11.24 18.03
CA GLU A 37 -10.60 -11.55 17.65
C GLU A 37 -10.95 -11.06 16.24
N THR A 38 -10.32 -9.95 15.80
CA THR A 38 -10.63 -9.26 14.54
C THR A 38 -9.36 -9.07 13.72
N PRO A 39 -9.29 -9.60 12.48
CA PRO A 39 -8.10 -9.44 11.64
C PRO A 39 -7.87 -7.96 11.29
N LEU A 40 -6.68 -7.45 11.56
CA LEU A 40 -6.20 -6.21 10.97
C LEU A 40 -5.96 -6.46 9.48
N ILE A 41 -6.68 -5.75 8.62
CA ILE A 41 -6.57 -5.90 7.17
C ILE A 41 -5.82 -4.69 6.62
N ASP A 42 -4.65 -4.92 6.03
CA ASP A 42 -3.94 -3.90 5.25
C ASP A 42 -4.48 -3.91 3.81
N GLY A 43 -4.95 -2.75 3.35
CA GLY A 43 -5.60 -2.60 2.05
C GLY A 43 -4.64 -2.55 0.87
N HIS A 44 -3.31 -2.32 1.09
CA HIS A 44 -2.41 -2.08 -0.04
C HIS A 44 -0.93 -2.30 0.29
N ASN A 45 -0.25 -3.10 -0.53
CA ASN A 45 1.17 -3.35 -0.40
C ASN A 45 1.82 -3.70 -1.73
N ASP A 46 2.79 -2.90 -2.18
CA ASP A 46 3.46 -2.98 -3.48
C ASP A 46 4.59 -4.02 -3.56
N LEU A 47 4.66 -4.94 -2.63
CA LEU A 47 5.71 -5.96 -2.63
C LEU A 47 5.82 -6.74 -3.96
N PRO A 48 4.72 -7.13 -4.64
CA PRO A 48 4.80 -7.86 -5.91
C PRO A 48 5.56 -7.07 -6.99
N TRP A 49 5.30 -5.76 -7.11
CA TRP A 49 6.03 -4.89 -8.00
C TRP A 49 7.51 -4.80 -7.62
N MET A 50 7.82 -4.61 -6.35
CA MET A 50 9.20 -4.55 -5.85
C MET A 50 9.97 -5.84 -6.16
N ILE A 51 9.33 -7.00 -6.02
CA ILE A 51 9.93 -8.30 -6.37
C ILE A 51 10.18 -8.38 -7.88
N ARG A 52 9.20 -7.97 -8.69
CA ARG A 52 9.34 -7.96 -10.14
C ARG A 52 10.49 -7.08 -10.61
N GLU A 53 10.53 -5.84 -10.16
CA GLU A 53 11.52 -4.85 -10.62
C GLU A 53 12.93 -5.13 -10.13
N ARG A 54 13.08 -5.40 -8.84
CA ARG A 54 14.41 -5.51 -8.22
C ARG A 54 15.03 -6.89 -8.37
N PHE A 55 14.20 -7.93 -8.38
CA PHE A 55 14.64 -9.32 -8.34
C PHE A 55 14.16 -10.11 -9.57
N LYS A 56 13.65 -9.42 -10.59
CA LYS A 56 13.14 -10.04 -11.83
C LYS A 56 12.13 -11.18 -11.59
N GLY A 57 11.33 -11.04 -10.52
CA GLY A 57 10.36 -12.06 -10.11
C GLY A 57 10.96 -13.30 -9.44
N ASP A 58 12.27 -13.31 -9.18
CA ASP A 58 12.96 -14.43 -8.53
C ASP A 58 12.87 -14.31 -6.99
N LEU A 59 11.97 -15.07 -6.40
CA LEU A 59 11.79 -15.18 -4.94
C LEU A 59 12.99 -15.84 -4.24
N GLY A 60 13.91 -16.48 -4.98
CA GLY A 60 15.13 -17.05 -4.43
C GLY A 60 16.12 -16.01 -3.94
N GLN A 61 16.02 -14.78 -4.44
CA GLN A 61 16.88 -13.66 -4.07
C GLN A 61 16.44 -12.91 -2.81
N ILE A 62 15.28 -13.28 -2.23
CA ILE A 62 14.73 -12.63 -1.04
C ILE A 62 14.41 -13.69 -0.01
N ASP A 63 15.00 -13.58 1.18
CA ASP A 63 14.53 -14.31 2.34
C ASP A 63 13.43 -13.49 3.05
N PHE A 64 12.20 -13.69 2.63
CA PHE A 64 11.03 -13.00 3.19
C PHE A 64 10.70 -13.45 4.63
N ALA A 65 11.29 -14.57 5.09
CA ALA A 65 11.16 -15.04 6.46
C ALA A 65 12.10 -14.28 7.43
N SER A 66 13.08 -13.54 6.92
CA SER A 66 13.97 -12.68 7.69
C SER A 66 13.61 -11.19 7.56
N ASP A 67 14.24 -10.35 8.38
CA ASP A 67 14.12 -8.89 8.26
C ASP A 67 14.70 -8.41 6.94
N THR A 68 13.86 -7.91 6.03
CA THR A 68 14.28 -7.39 4.73
C THR A 68 14.72 -5.93 4.76
N SER A 69 14.66 -5.24 5.90
CA SER A 69 15.03 -3.82 6.01
C SER A 69 16.51 -3.57 5.73
N HIS A 70 17.35 -4.59 5.89
CA HIS A 70 18.79 -4.54 5.58
C HIS A 70 19.09 -4.58 4.07
N ILE A 71 18.13 -4.94 3.23
CA ILE A 71 18.32 -4.96 1.78
C ILE A 71 18.36 -3.50 1.27
N PRO A 72 19.50 -3.01 0.78
CA PRO A 72 19.64 -1.61 0.39
C PRO A 72 18.59 -1.22 -0.67
N PRO A 73 17.96 -0.05 -0.55
CA PRO A 73 17.08 0.44 -1.62
C PRO A 73 17.90 0.72 -2.89
N PRO A 74 17.29 0.66 -4.08
CA PRO A 74 17.92 1.19 -5.28
C PRO A 74 18.14 2.71 -5.15
N PRO A 75 19.05 3.32 -5.96
CA PRO A 75 19.45 4.73 -5.80
C PRO A 75 18.27 5.70 -5.73
N ASP A 76 17.22 5.48 -6.52
CA ASP A 76 16.04 6.34 -6.59
C ASP A 76 14.77 5.63 -6.07
N GLY A 77 14.93 4.53 -5.32
CA GLY A 77 13.84 3.70 -4.84
C GLY A 77 13.69 3.70 -3.31
N VAL A 78 12.69 2.97 -2.85
CA VAL A 78 12.40 2.77 -1.43
C VAL A 78 12.89 1.39 -0.96
N ALA A 79 13.20 1.28 0.34
CA ALA A 79 13.51 0.00 0.96
C ALA A 79 12.30 -0.95 0.92
N LEU A 80 12.55 -2.25 1.05
CA LEU A 80 11.46 -3.20 1.29
C LEU A 80 10.83 -2.92 2.65
N MET A 81 9.53 -2.65 2.64
CA MET A 81 8.79 -2.23 3.84
C MET A 81 8.10 -3.39 4.55
N THR A 82 8.14 -4.60 3.96
CA THR A 82 7.36 -5.75 4.40
C THR A 82 8.18 -7.02 4.39
N ASP A 83 8.03 -7.82 5.44
CA ASP A 83 8.50 -9.19 5.60
C ASP A 83 7.66 -9.91 6.65
N LEU A 84 7.84 -11.22 6.78
CA LEU A 84 7.07 -12.01 7.76
C LEU A 84 7.32 -11.60 9.21
N PRO A 85 8.54 -11.29 9.68
CA PRO A 85 8.76 -10.76 11.02
C PRO A 85 7.94 -9.50 11.32
N ARG A 86 7.93 -8.52 10.40
CA ARG A 86 7.18 -7.26 10.58
C ARG A 86 5.68 -7.47 10.49
N LEU A 87 5.17 -8.32 9.59
CA LEU A 87 3.76 -8.68 9.52
C LEU A 87 3.28 -9.32 10.83
N ARG A 88 4.06 -10.24 11.41
CA ARG A 88 3.77 -10.87 12.71
C ARG A 88 3.83 -9.87 13.86
N ALA A 89 4.87 -9.04 13.92
CA ALA A 89 5.02 -8.01 14.95
C ALA A 89 3.88 -6.99 14.91
N GLY A 90 3.44 -6.60 13.69
CA GLY A 90 2.30 -5.72 13.45
C GLY A 90 0.94 -6.40 13.61
N LYS A 91 0.89 -7.71 13.89
CA LYS A 91 -0.35 -8.50 14.01
C LYS A 91 -1.29 -8.36 12.83
N VAL A 92 -0.72 -8.24 11.63
CA VAL A 92 -1.48 -8.18 10.39
C VAL A 92 -2.20 -9.50 10.18
N GLY A 93 -3.53 -9.47 10.13
CA GLY A 93 -4.38 -10.65 9.94
C GLY A 93 -4.70 -10.92 8.47
N ALA A 94 -4.70 -9.87 7.63
CA ALA A 94 -4.87 -10.00 6.19
C ALA A 94 -4.12 -8.89 5.46
N GLN A 95 -3.61 -9.21 4.26
CA GLN A 95 -2.86 -8.32 3.40
C GLN A 95 -3.40 -8.36 1.98
N PHE A 96 -3.77 -7.20 1.43
CA PHE A 96 -3.94 -7.05 0.00
C PHE A 96 -2.58 -6.76 -0.64
N TRP A 97 -2.10 -7.69 -1.44
CA TRP A 97 -0.92 -7.51 -2.29
C TRP A 97 -1.35 -6.77 -3.54
N SER A 98 -0.83 -5.58 -3.73
CA SER A 98 -1.08 -4.76 -4.92
C SER A 98 -0.33 -5.35 -6.12
N VAL A 99 -1.06 -5.59 -7.21
CA VAL A 99 -0.46 -5.83 -8.53
C VAL A 99 -0.61 -4.54 -9.33
N TRP A 100 0.43 -3.75 -9.28
CA TRP A 100 0.52 -2.45 -9.91
C TRP A 100 1.31 -2.51 -11.21
N VAL A 101 0.90 -1.71 -12.19
CA VAL A 101 1.58 -1.59 -13.48
C VAL A 101 1.75 -0.10 -13.80
N PRO A 102 2.94 0.35 -14.27
CA PRO A 102 3.12 1.72 -14.74
C PRO A 102 2.05 2.13 -15.75
N VAL A 103 1.50 3.32 -15.60
CA VAL A 103 0.39 3.81 -16.45
C VAL A 103 0.77 4.03 -17.92
N ASP A 104 2.07 4.06 -18.21
CA ASP A 104 2.58 4.15 -19.57
C ASP A 104 2.58 2.79 -20.30
N LEU A 105 2.56 1.68 -19.55
CA LEU A 105 2.32 0.35 -20.11
C LEU A 105 0.83 0.21 -20.44
N LYS A 106 0.54 -0.14 -21.68
CA LYS A 106 -0.83 -0.24 -22.18
C LYS A 106 -1.05 -1.53 -22.96
N GLY A 107 -2.32 -1.83 -23.20
CA GLY A 107 -2.69 -2.97 -24.03
C GLY A 107 -2.24 -4.29 -23.42
N LEU A 108 -1.74 -5.17 -24.26
CA LEU A 108 -1.33 -6.52 -23.90
C LEU A 108 -0.17 -6.56 -22.90
N GLU A 109 0.73 -5.58 -22.95
CA GLU A 109 1.86 -5.50 -22.04
C GLU A 109 1.42 -5.22 -20.61
N ALA A 110 0.43 -4.34 -20.39
CA ALA A 110 -0.15 -4.12 -19.08
C ALA A 110 -0.82 -5.39 -18.55
N VAL A 111 -1.59 -6.11 -19.39
CA VAL A 111 -2.21 -7.39 -19.02
C VAL A 111 -1.16 -8.42 -18.64
N GLN A 112 -0.12 -8.61 -19.44
CA GLN A 112 0.96 -9.57 -19.17
C GLN A 112 1.65 -9.24 -17.85
N THR A 113 2.03 -7.97 -17.64
CA THR A 113 2.71 -7.53 -16.41
C THR A 113 1.84 -7.74 -15.16
N THR A 114 0.52 -7.59 -15.27
CA THR A 114 -0.42 -7.91 -14.21
C THR A 114 -0.41 -9.41 -13.89
N LEU A 115 -0.46 -10.26 -14.91
CA LEU A 115 -0.42 -11.72 -14.73
C LEU A 115 0.87 -12.20 -14.08
N GLU A 116 2.02 -11.62 -14.47
CA GLU A 116 3.31 -11.93 -13.85
C GLU A 116 3.33 -11.60 -12.35
N GLN A 117 2.70 -10.49 -11.93
CA GLN A 117 2.63 -10.13 -10.52
C GLN A 117 1.62 -10.99 -9.74
N ILE A 118 0.50 -11.37 -10.35
CA ILE A 118 -0.43 -12.35 -9.76
C ILE A 118 0.30 -13.69 -9.49
N ASP A 119 1.14 -14.14 -10.43
CA ASP A 119 1.98 -15.31 -10.24
C ASP A 119 2.99 -15.14 -9.10
N ILE A 120 3.66 -13.99 -9.00
CA ILE A 120 4.56 -13.67 -7.90
C ILE A 120 3.86 -13.81 -6.55
N VAL A 121 2.65 -13.25 -6.38
CA VAL A 121 1.87 -13.37 -5.14
C VAL A 121 1.58 -14.83 -4.82
N LYS A 122 1.10 -15.61 -5.79
CA LYS A 122 0.77 -17.03 -5.58
C LYS A 122 2.00 -17.84 -5.19
N ARG A 123 3.13 -17.62 -5.85
CA ARG A 123 4.41 -18.27 -5.52
C ARG A 123 4.93 -17.86 -4.15
N LEU A 124 4.79 -16.57 -3.76
CA LEU A 124 5.16 -16.09 -2.43
C LEU A 124 4.37 -16.82 -1.35
N VAL A 125 3.04 -16.90 -1.50
CA VAL A 125 2.15 -17.61 -0.55
C VAL A 125 2.49 -19.11 -0.50
N THR A 126 2.74 -19.73 -1.64
CA THR A 126 3.12 -21.16 -1.71
C THR A 126 4.47 -21.43 -1.05
N ARG A 127 5.40 -20.45 -1.09
CA ARG A 127 6.73 -20.60 -0.49
C ARG A 127 6.71 -20.52 1.04
N TYR A 128 5.74 -19.81 1.62
CA TYR A 128 5.64 -19.61 3.07
C TYR A 128 4.29 -20.08 3.64
N PRO A 129 3.94 -21.37 3.47
CA PRO A 129 2.59 -21.87 3.79
C PRO A 129 2.31 -21.92 5.31
N ALA A 130 3.35 -21.84 6.13
CA ALA A 130 3.18 -21.72 7.58
C ALA A 130 2.62 -20.36 8.00
N ASP A 131 2.87 -19.30 7.22
CA ASP A 131 2.57 -17.92 7.55
C ASP A 131 1.51 -17.28 6.68
N LEU A 132 1.45 -17.68 5.41
CA LEU A 132 0.60 -17.10 4.39
C LEU A 132 -0.37 -18.12 3.83
N GLU A 133 -1.59 -17.68 3.51
CA GLU A 133 -2.57 -18.51 2.79
C GLU A 133 -3.45 -17.62 1.93
N MET A 134 -3.72 -18.03 0.68
CA MET A 134 -4.61 -17.29 -0.21
C MET A 134 -6.04 -17.24 0.33
N ALA A 135 -6.63 -16.06 0.33
CA ALA A 135 -8.02 -15.82 0.70
C ALA A 135 -8.81 -15.30 -0.51
N TYR A 136 -9.98 -15.86 -0.72
CA TYR A 136 -10.88 -15.49 -1.82
C TYR A 136 -12.23 -14.97 -1.33
N SER A 137 -12.47 -15.03 -0.03
CA SER A 137 -13.71 -14.63 0.63
C SER A 137 -13.47 -14.10 2.04
N ALA A 138 -14.45 -13.39 2.60
CA ALA A 138 -14.42 -12.96 4.00
C ALA A 138 -14.39 -14.15 5.00
N SER A 139 -14.95 -15.29 4.62
CA SER A 139 -14.85 -16.54 5.41
C SER A 139 -13.45 -17.10 5.45
N ASP A 140 -12.71 -17.02 4.32
CA ASP A 140 -11.31 -17.42 4.26
C ASP A 140 -10.45 -16.53 5.16
N ILE A 141 -10.64 -15.20 5.12
CA ILE A 141 -9.90 -14.27 5.99
C ILE A 141 -10.06 -14.68 7.45
N ARG A 142 -11.31 -14.91 7.91
CA ARG A 142 -11.57 -15.31 9.30
C ARG A 142 -10.97 -16.67 9.65
N ARG A 143 -11.05 -17.64 8.76
CA ARG A 143 -10.49 -18.98 8.96
C ARG A 143 -8.96 -18.94 9.04
N ILE A 144 -8.32 -18.21 8.13
CA ILE A 144 -6.86 -18.08 8.05
C ILE A 144 -6.32 -17.32 9.27
N HIS A 145 -6.96 -16.21 9.63
CA HIS A 145 -6.60 -15.45 10.84
C HIS A 145 -6.71 -16.31 12.12
N LYS A 146 -7.80 -17.09 12.25
CA LYS A 146 -7.95 -18.03 13.36
C LYS A 146 -6.86 -19.12 13.39
N ALA A 147 -6.26 -19.43 12.25
CA ALA A 147 -5.11 -20.33 12.15
C ALA A 147 -3.77 -19.61 12.38
N HIS A 148 -3.78 -18.34 12.82
CA HIS A 148 -2.60 -17.50 13.06
C HIS A 148 -1.72 -17.29 11.83
N LYS A 149 -2.33 -17.27 10.64
CA LYS A 149 -1.68 -16.93 9.38
C LYS A 149 -2.19 -15.59 8.86
N VAL A 150 -1.45 -14.99 7.94
CA VAL A 150 -1.87 -13.80 7.19
C VAL A 150 -2.67 -14.22 5.96
N ALA A 151 -3.94 -13.83 5.91
CA ALA A 151 -4.77 -14.04 4.74
C ALA A 151 -4.28 -13.15 3.59
N SER A 152 -3.87 -13.75 2.49
CA SER A 152 -3.29 -13.06 1.34
C SER A 152 -4.34 -12.89 0.25
N LEU A 153 -4.61 -11.63 -0.11
CA LEU A 153 -5.54 -11.25 -1.17
C LEU A 153 -4.79 -10.51 -2.27
N ILE A 154 -5.35 -10.44 -3.47
CA ILE A 154 -4.79 -9.71 -4.59
C ILE A 154 -5.67 -8.52 -4.91
N GLY A 155 -5.05 -7.34 -5.03
CA GLY A 155 -5.68 -6.12 -5.50
C GLY A 155 -5.03 -5.61 -6.77
N ILE A 156 -5.83 -5.25 -7.77
CA ILE A 156 -5.35 -4.65 -9.02
C ILE A 156 -5.32 -3.14 -8.83
N GLU A 157 -4.16 -2.50 -8.99
CA GLU A 157 -4.04 -1.06 -8.86
C GLU A 157 -3.97 -0.37 -10.23
N GLY A 158 -5.14 -0.05 -10.75
CA GLY A 158 -5.32 0.70 -12.00
C GLY A 158 -6.10 -0.04 -13.07
N GLY A 159 -7.25 0.51 -13.45
CA GLY A 159 -8.16 -0.07 -14.44
C GLY A 159 -7.61 -0.18 -15.87
N HIS A 160 -6.49 0.51 -16.19
CA HIS A 160 -5.80 0.34 -17.47
C HIS A 160 -5.29 -1.09 -17.67
N GLN A 161 -5.12 -1.85 -16.59
CA GLN A 161 -4.63 -3.23 -16.61
C GLN A 161 -5.63 -4.22 -17.25
N ILE A 162 -6.92 -3.88 -17.31
CA ILE A 162 -7.90 -4.73 -18.00
C ILE A 162 -7.93 -4.51 -19.52
N ASN A 163 -7.16 -3.54 -20.04
CA ASN A 163 -7.13 -3.20 -21.47
C ASN A 163 -8.55 -3.03 -22.05
N ASP A 164 -9.39 -2.25 -21.35
CA ASP A 164 -10.79 -1.94 -21.71
C ASP A 164 -11.65 -3.18 -22.04
N SER A 165 -11.39 -4.30 -21.34
CA SER A 165 -12.04 -5.59 -21.59
C SER A 165 -12.65 -6.20 -20.32
N LEU A 166 -13.98 -6.32 -20.29
CA LEU A 166 -14.68 -7.06 -19.22
C LEU A 166 -14.29 -8.55 -19.18
N ALA A 167 -13.89 -9.12 -20.31
CA ALA A 167 -13.42 -10.50 -20.34
C ALA A 167 -12.09 -10.65 -19.57
N VAL A 168 -11.16 -9.70 -19.75
CA VAL A 168 -9.90 -9.67 -18.99
C VAL A 168 -10.18 -9.47 -17.49
N LEU A 169 -11.09 -8.55 -17.14
CA LEU A 169 -11.53 -8.35 -15.75
C LEU A 169 -12.00 -9.66 -15.10
N ARG A 170 -12.86 -10.41 -15.78
CA ARG A 170 -13.35 -11.72 -15.31
C ARG A 170 -12.20 -12.70 -15.09
N GLN A 171 -11.27 -12.81 -16.03
CA GLN A 171 -10.13 -13.71 -15.90
C GLN A 171 -9.21 -13.30 -14.74
N MET A 172 -8.98 -12.02 -14.51
CA MET A 172 -8.21 -11.55 -13.35
C MET A 172 -8.91 -11.88 -12.03
N TYR A 173 -10.25 -11.79 -11.97
CA TYR A 173 -11.02 -12.25 -10.81
C TYR A 173 -10.87 -13.76 -10.59
N ASP A 174 -10.98 -14.57 -11.64
CA ASP A 174 -10.82 -16.02 -11.57
C ASP A 174 -9.40 -16.41 -11.11
N LEU A 175 -8.40 -15.60 -11.48
CA LEU A 175 -7.02 -15.75 -11.01
C LEU A 175 -6.81 -15.31 -9.56
N GLY A 176 -7.78 -14.67 -8.92
CA GLY A 176 -7.76 -14.37 -7.49
C GLY A 176 -7.83 -12.90 -7.10
N ALA A 177 -7.91 -11.97 -8.05
CA ALA A 177 -8.09 -10.55 -7.73
C ALA A 177 -9.42 -10.33 -6.99
N ARG A 178 -9.41 -9.51 -5.95
CA ARG A 178 -10.59 -9.24 -5.11
C ARG A 178 -10.95 -7.77 -5.00
N TYR A 179 -10.08 -6.87 -5.45
CA TYR A 179 -10.47 -5.51 -5.81
C TYR A 179 -9.78 -5.06 -7.10
N MET A 180 -10.31 -4.00 -7.70
CA MET A 180 -9.61 -3.21 -8.71
C MET A 180 -9.85 -1.73 -8.46
N THR A 181 -8.75 -0.95 -8.44
CA THR A 181 -8.79 0.51 -8.46
C THR A 181 -9.10 0.98 -9.87
N LEU A 182 -10.11 1.84 -10.05
CA LEU A 182 -10.62 2.18 -11.40
C LEU A 182 -9.61 2.98 -12.24
N THR A 183 -8.72 3.74 -11.60
CA THR A 183 -7.59 4.44 -12.26
C THR A 183 -6.33 4.31 -11.41
N HIS A 184 -5.18 4.77 -11.92
CA HIS A 184 -4.01 5.11 -11.12
C HIS A 184 -3.72 6.61 -11.25
N THR A 185 -2.51 7.04 -11.62
CA THR A 185 -2.12 8.45 -11.75
C THR A 185 -2.59 9.12 -13.04
N ARG A 186 -3.11 8.36 -14.01
CA ARG A 186 -3.67 8.82 -15.26
C ARG A 186 -5.10 8.33 -15.45
N ASN A 187 -5.86 9.08 -16.25
CA ASN A 187 -7.18 8.64 -16.69
C ASN A 187 -7.08 7.31 -17.46
N THR A 188 -8.10 6.48 -17.33
CA THR A 188 -8.38 5.40 -18.28
C THR A 188 -9.24 5.95 -19.43
N ALA A 189 -9.56 5.12 -20.42
CA ALA A 189 -10.52 5.51 -21.47
C ALA A 189 -11.96 5.69 -20.94
N TRP A 190 -12.21 5.39 -19.66
CA TRP A 190 -13.56 5.30 -19.09
C TRP A 190 -13.71 5.85 -17.67
N ALA A 191 -12.64 6.35 -17.02
CA ALA A 191 -12.68 6.94 -15.68
C ALA A 191 -11.59 8.00 -15.51
N ASP A 192 -11.88 9.07 -14.76
CA ASP A 192 -10.93 10.12 -14.44
C ASP A 192 -10.16 9.84 -13.16
N SER A 193 -8.85 10.05 -13.20
CA SER A 193 -7.92 10.01 -12.08
C SER A 193 -7.94 11.31 -11.28
N ALA A 194 -7.60 11.23 -9.99
CA ALA A 194 -7.45 12.38 -9.11
C ALA A 194 -6.26 13.28 -9.47
N THR A 195 -5.30 12.78 -10.25
CA THR A 195 -4.02 13.44 -10.55
C THR A 195 -3.80 13.71 -12.03
N ASP A 196 -4.85 13.55 -12.85
CA ASP A 196 -4.84 13.87 -14.27
C ASP A 196 -5.90 14.94 -14.59
N ALA A 197 -5.82 15.54 -15.77
CA ALA A 197 -6.84 16.48 -16.22
C ALA A 197 -8.16 15.74 -16.48
N PRO A 198 -9.31 16.24 -15.97
CA PRO A 198 -10.57 15.55 -16.15
C PRO A 198 -10.96 15.52 -17.64
N THR A 199 -11.39 14.34 -18.10
CA THR A 199 -11.77 14.10 -19.50
C THR A 199 -13.21 13.62 -19.61
N HIS A 200 -13.65 12.81 -18.65
CA HIS A 200 -14.96 12.17 -18.65
C HIS A 200 -15.94 12.79 -17.64
N HIS A 201 -15.42 13.62 -16.72
CA HIS A 201 -16.16 14.16 -15.58
C HIS A 201 -16.82 13.06 -14.74
N GLY A 202 -16.10 11.96 -14.55
CA GLY A 202 -16.55 10.78 -13.81
C GLY A 202 -16.30 9.48 -14.57
N LEU A 203 -17.36 8.69 -14.75
CA LEU A 203 -17.34 7.43 -15.52
C LEU A 203 -18.00 7.61 -16.88
N THR A 204 -17.45 6.98 -17.90
CA THR A 204 -18.17 6.74 -19.17
C THR A 204 -19.21 5.61 -19.01
N PRO A 205 -20.11 5.36 -19.98
CA PRO A 205 -20.98 4.19 -19.95
C PRO A 205 -20.23 2.87 -19.74
N PHE A 206 -19.08 2.67 -20.41
CA PHE A 206 -18.25 1.49 -20.18
C PHE A 206 -17.68 1.43 -18.75
N GLY A 207 -17.32 2.57 -18.14
CA GLY A 207 -16.90 2.62 -16.73
C GLY A 207 -18.00 2.18 -15.78
N VAL A 208 -19.27 2.52 -16.08
CA VAL A 208 -20.44 2.02 -15.35
C VAL A 208 -20.58 0.50 -15.51
N ASP A 209 -20.41 -0.02 -16.73
CA ASP A 209 -20.44 -1.46 -16.99
C ASP A 209 -19.33 -2.21 -16.23
N VAL A 210 -18.13 -1.61 -16.10
CA VAL A 210 -17.03 -2.16 -15.27
C VAL A 210 -17.47 -2.26 -13.81
N VAL A 211 -18.06 -1.21 -13.23
CA VAL A 211 -18.56 -1.23 -11.84
C VAL A 211 -19.61 -2.31 -11.63
N HIS A 212 -20.60 -2.41 -12.55
CA HIS A 212 -21.63 -3.43 -12.48
C HIS A 212 -21.05 -4.85 -12.59
N GLU A 213 -20.08 -5.05 -13.49
CA GLU A 213 -19.44 -6.37 -13.62
C GLU A 213 -18.62 -6.72 -12.37
N MET A 214 -17.92 -5.77 -11.77
CA MET A 214 -17.23 -5.98 -10.49
C MET A 214 -18.22 -6.38 -9.39
N ASN A 215 -19.37 -5.71 -9.28
CA ASN A 215 -20.41 -6.08 -8.33
C ASN A 215 -20.95 -7.49 -8.60
N ARG A 216 -21.23 -7.83 -9.86
CA ARG A 216 -21.70 -9.17 -10.25
C ARG A 216 -20.73 -10.29 -9.88
N LEU A 217 -19.43 -10.03 -10.01
CA LEU A 217 -18.35 -10.97 -9.64
C LEU A 217 -18.17 -11.07 -8.11
N GLY A 218 -18.58 -10.06 -7.34
CA GLY A 218 -18.21 -9.90 -5.93
C GLY A 218 -16.79 -9.36 -5.76
N MET A 219 -16.30 -8.60 -6.74
CA MET A 219 -15.05 -7.87 -6.69
C MET A 219 -15.28 -6.48 -6.10
N LEU A 220 -14.50 -6.07 -5.11
CA LEU A 220 -14.62 -4.77 -4.49
C LEU A 220 -14.21 -3.66 -5.47
N VAL A 221 -15.03 -2.63 -5.58
CA VAL A 221 -14.71 -1.41 -6.32
C VAL A 221 -13.84 -0.53 -5.42
N ASP A 222 -12.57 -0.34 -5.79
CA ASP A 222 -11.65 0.51 -5.05
C ASP A 222 -11.61 1.90 -5.66
N LEU A 223 -11.89 2.91 -4.83
CA LEU A 223 -11.96 4.32 -5.21
C LEU A 223 -10.70 5.11 -4.83
N SER A 224 -9.63 4.45 -4.41
CA SER A 224 -8.33 5.10 -4.34
C SER A 224 -7.90 5.57 -5.72
N HIS A 225 -7.14 6.65 -5.83
CA HIS A 225 -6.65 7.25 -7.09
C HIS A 225 -7.66 7.97 -7.97
N VAL A 226 -8.95 7.73 -7.85
CA VAL A 226 -9.94 8.31 -8.76
C VAL A 226 -10.32 9.75 -8.39
N SER A 227 -10.78 10.54 -9.37
CA SER A 227 -11.27 11.91 -9.14
C SER A 227 -12.53 11.92 -8.26
N PRO A 228 -12.84 13.03 -7.56
CA PRO A 228 -14.09 13.14 -6.79
C PRO A 228 -15.35 12.87 -7.62
N GLU A 229 -15.35 13.26 -8.89
CA GLU A 229 -16.45 13.03 -9.83
C GLU A 229 -16.57 11.54 -10.14
N THR A 230 -15.45 10.84 -10.32
CA THR A 230 -15.42 9.38 -10.49
C THR A 230 -15.86 8.66 -9.21
N MET A 231 -15.47 9.14 -8.02
CA MET A 231 -15.96 8.59 -6.74
C MET A 231 -17.48 8.64 -6.68
N LYS A 232 -18.07 9.81 -7.00
CA LYS A 232 -19.53 10.01 -6.98
C LYS A 232 -20.25 9.14 -8.03
N ALA A 233 -19.72 9.09 -9.24
CA ALA A 233 -20.30 8.29 -10.31
C ALA A 233 -20.24 6.78 -9.99
N ALA A 234 -19.13 6.29 -9.45
CA ALA A 234 -18.98 4.90 -9.05
C ALA A 234 -19.89 4.54 -7.86
N LEU A 235 -20.03 5.44 -6.87
CA LEU A 235 -20.97 5.25 -5.75
C LEU A 235 -22.43 5.21 -6.21
N ALA A 236 -22.78 6.00 -7.23
CA ALA A 236 -24.13 5.98 -7.82
C ALA A 236 -24.41 4.71 -8.64
N ALA A 237 -23.37 4.11 -9.25
CA ALA A 237 -23.49 2.90 -10.05
C ALA A 237 -23.37 1.62 -9.21
N SER A 238 -22.65 1.65 -8.09
CA SER A 238 -22.36 0.45 -7.31
C SER A 238 -23.56 0.01 -6.46
N GLU A 239 -23.95 -1.24 -6.66
CA GLU A 239 -24.96 -1.95 -5.85
C GLU A 239 -24.36 -2.63 -4.61
N ALA A 240 -23.03 -2.58 -4.45
CA ALA A 240 -22.31 -3.18 -3.35
C ALA A 240 -21.40 -2.16 -2.64
N PRO A 241 -21.02 -2.40 -1.38
CA PRO A 241 -20.07 -1.56 -0.67
C PRO A 241 -18.75 -1.36 -1.42
N VAL A 242 -18.33 -0.11 -1.56
CA VAL A 242 -17.02 0.25 -2.14
C VAL A 242 -15.94 0.31 -1.07
N ILE A 243 -14.66 0.34 -1.49
CA ILE A 243 -13.52 0.53 -0.59
C ILE A 243 -12.63 1.69 -1.04
N TYR A 244 -11.81 2.14 -0.11
CA TYR A 244 -10.60 2.92 -0.36
C TYR A 244 -9.43 2.11 0.20
N SER A 245 -8.68 1.47 -0.65
CA SER A 245 -7.56 0.60 -0.24
C SER A 245 -6.43 1.40 0.41
N HIS A 246 -6.16 2.64 -0.04
CA HIS A 246 -5.07 3.50 0.43
C HIS A 246 -5.31 4.99 0.14
N SER A 247 -6.34 5.58 0.72
CA SER A 247 -6.61 7.03 0.69
C SER A 247 -6.89 7.55 2.10
N SER A 248 -6.74 8.86 2.30
CA SER A 248 -7.05 9.54 3.56
C SER A 248 -8.26 10.47 3.41
N ALA A 249 -8.68 11.13 4.48
CA ALA A 249 -9.71 12.15 4.44
C ALA A 249 -9.10 13.50 4.05
N ARG A 250 -9.65 14.17 3.03
CA ARG A 250 -9.13 15.46 2.53
C ARG A 250 -9.17 16.56 3.58
N ALA A 251 -10.12 16.53 4.50
CA ALA A 251 -10.18 17.47 5.62
C ALA A 251 -8.98 17.39 6.58
N LEU A 252 -8.27 16.24 6.61
CA LEU A 252 -7.07 16.07 7.43
C LEU A 252 -5.79 16.41 6.67
N VAL A 253 -5.75 16.11 5.37
CA VAL A 253 -4.63 16.39 4.47
C VAL A 253 -5.20 16.83 3.12
N ASP A 254 -4.98 18.10 2.76
CA ASP A 254 -5.45 18.63 1.47
C ASP A 254 -4.58 18.13 0.32
N HIS A 255 -4.94 16.96 -0.18
CA HIS A 255 -4.30 16.32 -1.32
C HIS A 255 -5.35 15.80 -2.30
N PRO A 256 -5.14 15.88 -3.64
CA PRO A 256 -6.10 15.41 -4.64
C PRO A 256 -6.49 13.92 -4.49
N ARG A 257 -5.58 13.10 -3.96
CA ARG A 257 -5.76 11.67 -3.69
C ARG A 257 -6.67 11.37 -2.50
N ASP A 258 -6.98 12.38 -1.69
CA ASP A 258 -7.75 12.20 -0.47
C ASP A 258 -9.25 12.47 -0.67
N VAL A 259 -10.06 11.78 0.11
CA VAL A 259 -11.51 11.70 -0.06
C VAL A 259 -12.18 12.94 0.52
N PRO A 260 -12.98 13.70 -0.27
CA PRO A 260 -13.76 14.82 0.24
C PRO A 260 -14.85 14.37 1.21
N ASP A 261 -15.23 15.25 2.17
CA ASP A 261 -16.23 14.94 3.20
C ASP A 261 -17.62 14.63 2.65
N ASP A 262 -18.02 15.26 1.55
CA ASP A 262 -19.29 14.98 0.87
C ASP A 262 -19.29 13.56 0.29
N VAL A 263 -18.16 13.10 -0.23
CA VAL A 263 -17.99 11.73 -0.73
C VAL A 263 -17.96 10.73 0.44
N LEU A 264 -17.29 11.04 1.56
CA LEU A 264 -17.30 10.16 2.74
C LEU A 264 -18.73 9.91 3.26
N ARG A 265 -19.62 10.90 3.19
CA ARG A 265 -21.05 10.71 3.54
C ARG A 265 -21.76 9.76 2.57
N LEU A 266 -21.44 9.83 1.27
CA LEU A 266 -22.00 8.88 0.28
C LEU A 266 -21.49 7.47 0.50
N VAL A 267 -20.20 7.30 0.86
CA VAL A 267 -19.63 5.99 1.22
C VAL A 267 -20.39 5.38 2.39
N ALA A 268 -20.68 6.15 3.43
CA ALA A 268 -21.45 5.67 4.57
C ALA A 268 -22.88 5.24 4.17
N GLN A 269 -23.53 5.93 3.22
CA GLN A 269 -24.84 5.56 2.69
C GLN A 269 -24.81 4.30 1.82
N ASN A 270 -23.71 4.10 1.07
CA ASN A 270 -23.48 2.90 0.24
C ASN A 270 -23.21 1.65 1.11
N GLY A 271 -22.98 1.81 2.42
CA GLY A 271 -22.55 0.72 3.30
C GLY A 271 -21.08 0.36 3.15
N GLY A 272 -20.35 1.14 2.37
CA GLY A 272 -18.91 1.03 2.20
C GLY A 272 -18.21 1.29 3.52
N GLY A 273 -17.19 0.51 3.82
CA GLY A 273 -16.29 0.74 4.92
C GLY A 273 -15.17 1.67 4.46
N ALA A 274 -14.99 2.81 5.13
CA ALA A 274 -13.70 3.48 5.14
C ALA A 274 -12.70 2.61 5.95
N GLY A 275 -12.55 1.36 5.51
CA GLY A 275 -11.87 0.29 6.27
C GLY A 275 -10.36 0.35 6.21
N ALA A 276 -9.76 1.29 5.53
CA ALA A 276 -8.34 1.58 5.61
C ALA A 276 -8.11 2.96 5.03
N LEU A 277 -8.51 3.99 5.76
CA LEU A 277 -7.91 5.30 5.59
C LEU A 277 -6.45 5.18 6.07
N GLN A 278 -5.60 4.59 5.25
CA GLN A 278 -4.17 4.72 5.47
C GLN A 278 -3.83 6.19 5.35
N CYS A 279 -3.37 6.77 6.47
CA CYS A 279 -2.83 8.12 6.46
C CYS A 279 -1.70 8.17 5.41
N ALA A 280 -1.97 8.71 4.24
CA ALA A 280 -0.97 9.05 3.22
C ALA A 280 -0.02 10.18 3.70
N ALA A 281 -0.08 10.53 4.99
CA ALA A 281 0.70 11.60 5.62
C ALA A 281 2.23 11.37 5.59
N VAL A 282 2.75 10.30 5.02
CA VAL A 282 4.19 10.01 5.03
C VAL A 282 4.83 10.12 3.65
N ARG A 283 4.12 10.42 2.59
CA ARG A 283 4.78 10.82 1.35
C ARG A 283 5.14 12.30 1.37
N ARG A 284 6.17 12.65 2.15
CA ARG A 284 6.95 13.85 1.81
C ARG A 284 7.40 13.68 0.36
N PRO A 285 7.17 14.68 -0.52
CA PRO A 285 7.75 14.62 -1.84
C PRO A 285 9.27 14.56 -1.68
N LEU A 286 9.90 13.50 -2.16
CA LEU A 286 11.36 13.37 -2.28
C LEU A 286 11.92 14.30 -3.37
N HIS A 287 11.15 15.22 -3.91
CA HIS A 287 11.64 16.33 -4.70
C HIS A 287 12.07 17.47 -3.80
N ARG A 288 13.31 17.42 -3.31
CA ARG A 288 14.05 18.66 -3.06
C ARG A 288 14.24 19.32 -4.42
N PRO A 289 13.76 20.56 -4.62
CA PRO A 289 14.17 21.32 -5.80
C PRO A 289 15.70 21.40 -5.77
N ALA A 290 16.34 21.07 -6.88
CA ALA A 290 17.79 21.22 -7.04
C ALA A 290 18.14 22.64 -6.65
N ARG A 291 19.02 22.81 -5.68
CA ARG A 291 19.57 24.15 -5.36
C ARG A 291 20.20 24.71 -6.64
N PRO A 292 19.87 25.94 -7.05
CA PRO A 292 20.56 26.57 -8.16
C PRO A 292 22.05 26.58 -7.81
N ARG A 293 22.87 26.03 -8.69
CA ARG A 293 24.33 26.16 -8.60
C ARG A 293 24.62 27.65 -8.64
N GLN A 294 25.18 28.19 -7.55
CA GLN A 294 25.76 29.53 -7.55
C GLN A 294 26.92 29.46 -8.57
N GLY A 295 26.73 30.11 -9.69
CA GLY A 295 27.77 30.32 -10.68
C GLY A 295 28.88 31.15 -10.06
N GLY A 296 30.05 30.54 -9.86
CA GLY A 296 31.25 31.25 -9.55
C GLY A 296 31.61 32.15 -10.75
N VAL A 297 31.52 33.46 -10.53
CA VAL A 297 32.03 34.45 -11.46
C VAL A 297 33.55 34.43 -11.33
N GLY A 298 34.18 33.64 -12.21
CA GLY A 298 35.63 33.69 -12.41
C GLY A 298 35.98 34.90 -13.30
N GLY A 299 36.64 35.91 -12.68
CA GLY A 299 37.10 37.07 -13.37
C GLY A 299 38.13 36.73 -14.43
N LEU A 300 37.86 37.13 -15.67
CA LEU A 300 38.82 37.21 -16.75
C LEU A 300 39.47 38.60 -16.72
N GLY A 301 40.72 38.64 -16.23
CA GLY A 301 41.59 39.80 -16.33
C GLY A 301 41.94 40.11 -17.77
N ALA A 302 41.66 41.30 -18.21
CA ALA A 302 42.07 41.86 -19.47
C ALA A 302 43.60 42.04 -19.53
N ARG A 303 44.23 41.65 -20.59
CA ARG A 303 45.49 42.19 -21.09
C ARG A 303 45.38 42.36 -22.60
N ALA A 304 45.44 43.63 -23.00
CA ALA A 304 45.87 44.09 -24.33
C ALA A 304 47.35 44.46 -24.26
N PRO A 305 48.08 44.76 -25.34
CA PRO A 305 47.62 45.29 -26.61
C PRO A 305 47.54 44.24 -27.72
#